data_d9d3688d0864a588c4061f9a507c0322
#
_entry.id   d9d3688d0864a588c4061f9a507c0322
#
_cell.length_a   1.000
_cell.length_b   1.000
_cell.length_c   1.000
_cell.angle_alpha   90.00
_cell.angle_beta   90.00
_cell.angle_gamma   90.00
#
_symmetry.space_group_name_H-M   'P 1'
#
loop_
_entity.id
_entity.type
_entity.pdbx_description
1 polymer ?
#
loop_
_entity_poly.entity_id
_entity_poly.type
_entity_poly.pdbx_seq_one_letter_code
_entity_poly.pdbx_strand_id
1 'polypeptide(L)'
;MSPSQQRYDFELISSWIPEGARVLDLGCGDGTLLAGLAATQRVVGYGVEIDPAGVLASVANGVDVIQLDLETGLSAFGDGAFDFVILSQTLQAMKNTEKVLGEMLRVGREGIVTFPNFGYWKHRLDIAMGHMPVSKTLPYQWYDTPNIHLCTVKDFEDLCAKVGAQILDERVITGGHQVNFMPNLLGDLAVFRFKRK
;
A
#
# COMPACT_ATOMS: atom_id res chain seq x y z
N MET A 1 11.44 1.99 -15.68
CA MET A 1 10.46 3.02 -15.26
C MET A 1 11.13 4.38 -15.27
N SER A 2 10.48 5.42 -15.79
CA SER A 2 11.06 6.77 -15.90
C SER A 2 11.26 7.39 -14.50
N PRO A 3 12.39 8.06 -14.21
CA PRO A 3 12.71 8.62 -12.88
C PRO A 3 11.82 9.79 -12.40
N SER A 4 10.79 10.15 -13.14
CA SER A 4 10.00 11.37 -12.89
C SER A 4 8.55 11.14 -12.46
N GLN A 5 8.16 9.93 -12.06
CA GLN A 5 6.85 9.71 -11.49
C GLN A 5 6.98 9.79 -9.98
N GLN A 6 7.02 11.04 -9.49
CA GLN A 6 6.93 11.34 -8.06
C GLN A 6 5.73 10.59 -7.49
N ARG A 7 5.99 9.66 -6.59
CA ARG A 7 4.95 8.85 -5.93
C ARG A 7 4.38 9.71 -4.80
N TYR A 8 3.30 10.39 -5.09
CA TYR A 8 2.58 11.25 -4.13
C TYR A 8 2.10 10.49 -2.89
N ASP A 9 1.87 9.19 -3.01
CA ASP A 9 1.58 8.32 -1.86
C ASP A 9 2.76 8.28 -0.87
N PHE A 10 4.01 8.34 -1.34
CA PHE A 10 5.18 8.33 -0.47
C PHE A 10 5.29 9.59 0.39
N GLU A 11 5.01 10.77 -0.18
CA GLU A 11 5.00 12.02 0.59
C GLU A 11 3.93 11.98 1.68
N LEU A 12 2.75 11.45 1.36
CA LEU A 12 1.66 11.31 2.32
C LEU A 12 1.98 10.29 3.41
N ILE A 13 2.49 9.11 3.04
CA ILE A 13 2.94 8.09 4.00
C ILE A 13 3.99 8.69 4.93
N SER A 14 5.00 9.37 4.37
CA SER A 14 6.05 10.02 5.16
C SER A 14 5.51 11.03 6.17
N SER A 15 4.44 11.76 5.82
CA SER A 15 3.85 12.75 6.72
C SER A 15 3.22 12.16 7.98
N TRP A 16 2.89 10.86 7.97
CA TRP A 16 2.29 10.16 9.10
C TRP A 16 3.31 9.43 9.99
N ILE A 17 4.52 9.23 9.49
CA ILE A 17 5.54 8.45 10.19
C ILE A 17 6.47 9.40 10.95
N PRO A 18 6.55 9.31 12.29
CA PRO A 18 7.44 10.16 13.06
C PRO A 18 8.92 9.71 12.94
N GLU A 19 9.82 10.63 13.28
CA GLU A 19 11.27 10.36 13.33
C GLU A 19 11.58 9.19 14.27
N GLY A 20 12.46 8.28 13.84
CA GLY A 20 12.91 7.13 14.60
C GLY A 20 11.90 5.99 14.73
N ALA A 21 10.78 6.03 14.01
CA ALA A 21 9.77 4.96 14.03
C ALA A 21 10.35 3.64 13.52
N ARG A 22 9.82 2.53 14.05
CA ARG A 22 10.08 1.17 13.53
C ARG A 22 9.04 0.85 12.46
N VAL A 23 9.51 0.59 11.25
CA VAL A 23 8.65 0.40 10.08
C VAL A 23 8.88 -0.96 9.43
N LEU A 24 7.81 -1.63 9.03
CA LEU A 24 7.83 -2.81 8.17
C LEU A 24 7.11 -2.47 6.86
N ASP A 25 7.82 -2.60 5.74
CA ASP A 25 7.27 -2.33 4.40
C ASP A 25 7.02 -3.64 3.66
N LEU A 26 5.76 -3.99 3.47
CA LEU A 26 5.31 -5.26 2.88
C LEU A 26 5.14 -5.11 1.36
N GLY A 27 5.88 -5.92 0.59
CA GLY A 27 5.99 -5.75 -0.86
C GLY A 27 6.79 -4.50 -1.21
N CYS A 28 7.96 -4.35 -0.57
CA CYS A 28 8.76 -3.12 -0.64
C CYS A 28 9.36 -2.84 -2.03
N GLY A 29 9.30 -3.80 -2.97
CA GLY A 29 9.85 -3.68 -4.31
C GLY A 29 11.36 -3.40 -4.29
N ASP A 30 11.77 -2.24 -4.80
CA ASP A 30 13.15 -1.80 -4.81
C ASP A 30 13.60 -1.10 -3.51
N GLY A 31 12.74 -1.02 -2.50
CA GLY A 31 13.02 -0.39 -1.21
C GLY A 31 13.06 1.14 -1.22
N THR A 32 12.66 1.79 -2.31
CA THR A 32 12.72 3.27 -2.45
C THR A 32 11.99 4.00 -1.33
N LEU A 33 10.79 3.52 -0.91
CA LEU A 33 10.03 4.14 0.17
C LEU A 33 10.80 4.07 1.50
N LEU A 34 11.26 2.88 1.88
CA LEU A 34 11.94 2.67 3.16
C LEU A 34 13.29 3.39 3.22
N ALA A 35 14.05 3.38 2.11
CA ALA A 35 15.30 4.15 1.99
C ALA A 35 15.06 5.67 2.16
N GLY A 36 13.98 6.20 1.56
CA GLY A 36 13.57 7.59 1.71
C GLY A 36 13.20 7.94 3.15
N LEU A 37 12.42 7.10 3.82
CA LEU A 37 12.05 7.26 5.24
C LEU A 37 13.27 7.19 6.15
N ALA A 38 14.19 6.27 5.91
CA ALA A 38 15.45 6.17 6.67
C ALA A 38 16.30 7.43 6.52
N ALA A 39 16.44 7.96 5.31
CA ALA A 39 17.23 9.15 5.04
C ALA A 39 16.65 10.44 5.63
N THR A 40 15.31 10.59 5.62
CA THR A 40 14.63 11.84 6.02
C THR A 40 14.15 11.83 7.47
N GLN A 41 13.76 10.68 8.00
CA GLN A 41 13.13 10.53 9.31
C GLN A 41 13.85 9.54 10.23
N ARG A 42 15.03 9.04 9.82
CA ARG A 42 15.82 8.08 10.62
C ARG A 42 15.02 6.84 11.04
N VAL A 43 14.09 6.43 10.19
CA VAL A 43 13.30 5.22 10.42
C VAL A 43 14.21 4.00 10.47
N VAL A 44 13.90 3.08 11.36
CA VAL A 44 14.56 1.76 11.46
C VAL A 44 13.54 0.71 11.06
N GLY A 45 13.88 -0.18 10.12
CA GLY A 45 12.92 -1.19 9.70
C GLY A 45 13.42 -2.13 8.62
N TYR A 46 12.48 -2.94 8.16
CA TYR A 46 12.73 -3.99 7.17
C TYR A 46 11.74 -3.87 6.02
N GLY A 47 12.23 -4.19 4.82
CA GLY A 47 11.38 -4.53 3.70
C GLY A 47 11.06 -6.03 3.69
N VAL A 48 9.90 -6.38 3.19
CA VAL A 48 9.53 -7.76 2.81
C VAL A 48 9.21 -7.78 1.33
N GLU A 49 9.88 -8.64 0.57
CA GLU A 49 9.70 -8.74 -0.87
C GLU A 49 9.77 -10.22 -1.30
N ILE A 50 8.95 -10.61 -2.26
CA ILE A 50 8.96 -11.98 -2.80
C ILE A 50 9.85 -12.12 -4.03
N ASP A 51 9.90 -11.08 -4.88
CA ASP A 51 10.67 -11.09 -6.12
C ASP A 51 12.17 -10.94 -5.84
N PRO A 52 13.01 -11.91 -6.25
CA PRO A 52 14.45 -11.80 -6.09
C PRO A 52 15.08 -10.54 -6.69
N ALA A 53 14.53 -10.04 -7.80
CA ALA A 53 15.03 -8.80 -8.42
C ALA A 53 14.73 -7.58 -7.53
N GLY A 54 13.54 -7.52 -6.91
CA GLY A 54 13.17 -6.51 -5.93
C GLY A 54 14.07 -6.57 -4.70
N VAL A 55 14.32 -7.78 -4.16
CA VAL A 55 15.24 -7.99 -3.02
C VAL A 55 16.63 -7.44 -3.33
N LEU A 56 17.21 -7.78 -4.48
CA LEU A 56 18.53 -7.27 -4.88
C LEU A 56 18.55 -5.75 -5.03
N ALA A 57 17.50 -5.17 -5.60
CA ALA A 57 17.38 -3.73 -5.74
C ALA A 57 17.26 -3.03 -4.38
N SER A 58 16.47 -3.57 -3.44
CA SER A 58 16.36 -3.07 -2.06
C SER A 58 17.71 -3.08 -1.35
N VAL A 59 18.46 -4.17 -1.42
CA VAL A 59 19.83 -4.26 -0.84
C VAL A 59 20.75 -3.21 -1.46
N ALA A 60 20.69 -3.03 -2.78
CA ALA A 60 21.49 -2.00 -3.46
C ALA A 60 21.13 -0.57 -3.02
N ASN A 61 19.88 -0.34 -2.61
CA ASN A 61 19.39 0.93 -2.05
C ASN A 61 19.65 1.05 -0.53
N GLY A 62 20.38 0.10 0.08
CA GLY A 62 20.75 0.13 1.49
C GLY A 62 19.61 -0.22 2.45
N VAL A 63 18.61 -0.94 1.99
CA VAL A 63 17.47 -1.39 2.79
C VAL A 63 17.69 -2.82 3.28
N ASP A 64 17.49 -3.05 4.57
CA ASP A 64 17.39 -4.40 5.12
C ASP A 64 16.09 -5.05 4.62
N VAL A 65 16.20 -6.14 3.87
CA VAL A 65 15.05 -6.81 3.24
C VAL A 65 15.05 -8.31 3.53
N ILE A 66 13.86 -8.85 3.75
CA ILE A 66 13.61 -10.28 3.97
C ILE A 66 12.84 -10.80 2.77
N GLN A 67 13.37 -11.84 2.11
CA GLN A 67 12.63 -12.51 1.04
C GLN A 67 11.58 -13.44 1.64
N LEU A 68 10.31 -13.05 1.50
CA LEU A 68 9.18 -13.78 2.09
C LEU A 68 7.91 -13.60 1.26
N ASP A 69 7.13 -14.68 1.12
CA ASP A 69 5.77 -14.62 0.58
C ASP A 69 4.80 -14.19 1.69
N LEU A 70 4.16 -13.03 1.52
CA LEU A 70 3.18 -12.48 2.47
C LEU A 70 1.98 -13.40 2.71
N GLU A 71 1.64 -14.27 1.76
CA GLU A 71 0.57 -15.27 1.89
C GLU A 71 0.88 -16.33 2.96
N THR A 72 2.14 -16.57 3.26
CA THR A 72 2.54 -17.48 4.33
C THR A 72 2.33 -16.89 5.72
N GLY A 73 2.21 -15.56 5.82
CA GLY A 73 2.03 -14.79 7.05
C GLY A 73 3.34 -14.18 7.56
N LEU A 74 3.23 -13.40 8.63
CA LEU A 74 4.33 -12.65 9.23
C LEU A 74 4.83 -13.28 10.55
N SER A 75 4.80 -14.61 10.65
CA SER A 75 5.15 -15.35 11.89
C SER A 75 6.59 -15.12 12.37
N ALA A 76 7.49 -14.65 11.50
CA ALA A 76 8.83 -14.24 11.88
C ALA A 76 8.86 -12.98 12.80
N PHE A 77 7.78 -12.22 12.84
CA PHE A 77 7.69 -10.98 13.62
C PHE A 77 6.73 -11.15 14.80
N GLY A 78 7.15 -10.66 15.96
CA GLY A 78 6.34 -10.64 17.18
C GLY A 78 5.22 -9.59 17.13
N ASP A 79 4.23 -9.75 18.01
CA ASP A 79 3.11 -8.82 18.14
C ASP A 79 3.60 -7.41 18.53
N GLY A 80 3.13 -6.37 17.84
CA GLY A 80 3.51 -4.98 18.11
C GLY A 80 5.00 -4.69 17.91
N ALA A 81 5.72 -5.50 17.11
CA ALA A 81 7.14 -5.32 16.85
C ALA A 81 7.46 -4.00 16.14
N PHE A 82 6.50 -3.48 15.37
CA PHE A 82 6.64 -2.25 14.59
C PHE A 82 5.65 -1.18 15.02
N ASP A 83 6.06 0.07 14.84
CA ASP A 83 5.16 1.21 15.07
C ASP A 83 4.22 1.39 13.87
N PHE A 84 4.75 1.16 12.64
CA PHE A 84 3.98 1.20 11.40
C PHE A 84 4.27 -0.03 10.53
N VAL A 85 3.21 -0.57 9.93
CA VAL A 85 3.30 -1.60 8.87
C VAL A 85 2.67 -1.03 7.61
N ILE A 86 3.44 -0.95 6.54
CA ILE A 86 3.04 -0.37 5.26
C ILE A 86 2.76 -1.49 4.25
N LEU A 87 1.72 -1.34 3.45
CA LEU A 87 1.42 -2.18 2.29
C LEU A 87 1.05 -1.24 1.12
N SER A 88 2.07 -0.77 0.40
CA SER A 88 1.89 0.23 -0.65
C SER A 88 1.68 -0.42 -2.01
N GLN A 89 0.51 -0.21 -2.60
CA GLN A 89 0.11 -0.72 -3.93
C GLN A 89 0.34 -2.23 -4.12
N THR A 90 0.19 -3.00 -3.05
CA THR A 90 0.41 -4.45 -3.03
C THR A 90 -0.87 -5.21 -2.68
N LEU A 91 -1.82 -4.55 -1.96
CA LEU A 91 -3.06 -5.17 -1.48
C LEU A 91 -3.84 -5.89 -2.60
N GLN A 92 -3.95 -5.29 -3.77
CA GLN A 92 -4.70 -5.83 -4.91
C GLN A 92 -4.09 -7.11 -5.50
N ALA A 93 -2.83 -7.39 -5.22
CA ALA A 93 -2.14 -8.60 -5.66
C ALA A 93 -2.22 -9.76 -4.62
N MET A 94 -2.74 -9.50 -3.42
CA MET A 94 -2.87 -10.50 -2.36
C MET A 94 -4.10 -11.39 -2.55
N LYS A 95 -3.95 -12.70 -2.41
CA LYS A 95 -5.07 -13.67 -2.47
C LYS A 95 -5.93 -13.60 -1.21
N ASN A 96 -5.29 -13.44 -0.04
CA ASN A 96 -5.92 -13.47 1.29
C ASN A 96 -5.80 -12.11 1.98
N THR A 97 -6.46 -11.08 1.43
CA THR A 97 -6.40 -9.70 1.92
C THR A 97 -6.77 -9.57 3.40
N GLU A 98 -7.79 -10.29 3.88
CA GLU A 98 -8.19 -10.30 5.30
C GLU A 98 -7.07 -10.80 6.22
N LYS A 99 -6.41 -11.89 5.82
CA LYS A 99 -5.28 -12.45 6.59
C LYS A 99 -4.12 -11.47 6.65
N VAL A 100 -3.76 -10.86 5.53
CA VAL A 100 -2.66 -9.88 5.47
C VAL A 100 -2.97 -8.67 6.35
N LEU A 101 -4.18 -8.11 6.30
CA LEU A 101 -4.58 -7.01 7.19
C LEU A 101 -4.58 -7.43 8.66
N GLY A 102 -5.02 -8.65 8.97
CA GLY A 102 -4.96 -9.20 10.34
C GLY A 102 -3.53 -9.30 10.87
N GLU A 103 -2.60 -9.76 10.04
CA GLU A 103 -1.17 -9.81 10.38
C GLU A 103 -0.56 -8.40 10.51
N MET A 104 -0.91 -7.45 9.64
CA MET A 104 -0.50 -6.06 9.79
C MET A 104 -0.93 -5.49 11.15
N LEU A 105 -2.18 -5.75 11.57
CA LEU A 105 -2.73 -5.33 12.87
C LEU A 105 -2.13 -6.09 14.06
N ARG A 106 -1.54 -7.27 13.85
CA ARG A 106 -0.85 -8.04 14.87
C ARG A 106 0.56 -7.53 15.10
N VAL A 107 1.32 -7.36 14.01
CA VAL A 107 2.75 -7.02 14.10
C VAL A 107 3.00 -5.52 14.23
N GLY A 108 2.05 -4.67 13.81
CA GLY A 108 2.13 -3.22 13.86
C GLY A 108 1.16 -2.59 14.83
N ARG A 109 1.52 -1.42 15.37
CA ARG A 109 0.59 -0.56 16.12
C ARG A 109 -0.39 0.14 15.18
N GLU A 110 0.10 0.57 14.02
CA GLU A 110 -0.68 1.19 12.95
C GLU A 110 -0.35 0.55 11.62
N GLY A 111 -1.35 0.42 10.75
CA GLY A 111 -1.22 0.00 9.37
C GLY A 111 -1.42 1.17 8.41
N ILE A 112 -0.66 1.17 7.32
CA ILE A 112 -0.85 2.09 6.19
C ILE A 112 -1.00 1.24 4.93
N VAL A 113 -2.09 1.46 4.19
CA VAL A 113 -2.34 0.76 2.92
C VAL A 113 -2.61 1.76 1.82
N THR A 114 -2.03 1.52 0.64
CA THR A 114 -2.39 2.25 -0.57
C THR A 114 -2.83 1.30 -1.67
N PHE A 115 -3.84 1.71 -2.43
CA PHE A 115 -4.35 0.92 -3.55
C PHE A 115 -5.02 1.81 -4.61
N PRO A 116 -5.00 1.38 -5.90
CA PRO A 116 -5.76 2.03 -6.95
C PRO A 116 -7.26 1.97 -6.65
N ASN A 117 -7.93 3.13 -6.64
CA ASN A 117 -9.38 3.18 -6.44
C ASN A 117 -10.13 2.81 -7.73
N PHE A 118 -10.65 1.60 -7.79
CA PHE A 118 -11.45 1.15 -8.93
C PHE A 118 -12.79 1.89 -9.06
N GLY A 119 -13.24 2.55 -7.98
CA GLY A 119 -14.42 3.42 -7.96
C GLY A 119 -14.27 4.75 -8.71
N TYR A 120 -13.09 5.09 -9.21
CA TYR A 120 -12.82 6.33 -9.93
C TYR A 120 -13.70 6.47 -11.18
N TRP A 121 -14.22 7.67 -11.43
CA TRP A 121 -15.25 7.89 -12.47
C TRP A 121 -14.83 7.48 -13.90
N LYS A 122 -13.53 7.65 -14.23
CA LYS A 122 -13.02 7.21 -15.54
C LYS A 122 -13.07 5.69 -15.68
N HIS A 123 -12.69 4.95 -14.62
CA HIS A 123 -12.77 3.49 -14.61
C HIS A 123 -14.22 3.02 -14.77
N ARG A 124 -15.19 3.69 -14.10
CA ARG A 124 -16.62 3.40 -14.27
C ARG A 124 -17.10 3.66 -15.70
N LEU A 125 -16.60 4.74 -16.32
CA LEU A 125 -16.94 5.07 -17.70
C LEU A 125 -16.37 4.03 -18.67
N ASP A 126 -15.11 3.62 -18.49
CA ASP A 126 -14.50 2.56 -19.31
C ASP A 126 -15.33 1.26 -19.25
N ILE A 127 -15.71 0.83 -18.04
CA ILE A 127 -16.59 -0.34 -17.83
C ILE A 127 -17.95 -0.15 -18.53
N ALA A 128 -18.57 1.03 -18.39
CA ALA A 128 -19.85 1.31 -19.03
C ALA A 128 -19.76 1.29 -20.57
N MET A 129 -18.58 1.59 -21.12
CA MET A 129 -18.27 1.47 -22.56
C MET A 129 -17.82 0.06 -22.98
N GLY A 130 -17.79 -0.92 -22.06
CA GLY A 130 -17.45 -2.32 -22.34
C GLY A 130 -15.95 -2.64 -22.32
N HIS A 131 -15.13 -1.78 -21.72
CA HIS A 131 -13.68 -1.98 -21.62
C HIS A 131 -13.22 -2.07 -20.16
N MET A 132 -12.22 -2.92 -19.87
CA MET A 132 -11.52 -2.87 -18.59
C MET A 132 -10.61 -1.64 -18.55
N PRO A 133 -10.61 -0.91 -17.42
CA PRO A 133 -9.86 0.32 -17.32
C PRO A 133 -8.34 0.07 -17.32
N VAL A 134 -7.63 0.92 -18.06
CA VAL A 134 -6.16 1.01 -18.03
C VAL A 134 -5.80 2.46 -17.75
N SER A 135 -5.02 2.71 -16.71
CA SER A 135 -4.66 4.05 -16.26
C SER A 135 -3.25 4.07 -15.67
N LYS A 136 -2.81 5.24 -15.18
CA LYS A 136 -1.51 5.34 -14.48
C LYS A 136 -1.46 4.52 -13.19
N THR A 137 -2.60 4.42 -12.49
CA THR A 137 -2.73 3.65 -11.24
C THR A 137 -3.07 2.17 -11.49
N LEU A 138 -3.61 1.85 -12.68
CA LEU A 138 -3.90 0.49 -13.15
C LEU A 138 -3.22 0.29 -14.53
N PRO A 139 -1.89 0.11 -14.59
CA PRO A 139 -1.14 0.18 -15.83
C PRO A 139 -1.19 -1.09 -16.71
N TYR A 140 -1.80 -2.16 -16.22
CA TYR A 140 -1.81 -3.46 -16.87
C TYR A 140 -3.09 -3.68 -17.68
N GLN A 141 -2.99 -4.50 -18.70
CA GLN A 141 -4.16 -5.04 -19.42
C GLN A 141 -4.84 -6.11 -18.56
N TRP A 142 -6.11 -6.39 -18.83
CA TRP A 142 -6.86 -7.39 -18.07
C TRP A 142 -6.28 -8.80 -18.11
N TYR A 143 -5.47 -9.13 -19.13
CA TYR A 143 -4.90 -10.45 -19.36
C TYR A 143 -3.43 -10.61 -18.88
N ASP A 144 -2.76 -9.54 -18.47
CA ASP A 144 -1.37 -9.56 -17.99
C ASP A 144 -1.18 -8.90 -16.61
N THR A 145 -2.29 -8.54 -15.96
CA THR A 145 -2.27 -7.87 -14.65
C THR A 145 -1.88 -8.84 -13.53
N PRO A 146 -0.99 -8.45 -12.61
CA PRO A 146 -0.76 -9.17 -11.36
C PRO A 146 -1.89 -8.95 -10.34
N ASN A 147 -2.81 -8.00 -10.60
CA ASN A 147 -3.88 -7.66 -9.67
C ASN A 147 -4.95 -8.75 -9.68
N ILE A 148 -5.26 -9.30 -8.51
CA ILE A 148 -6.28 -10.32 -8.29
C ILE A 148 -7.59 -9.68 -7.86
N HIS A 149 -7.51 -8.62 -7.05
CA HIS A 149 -8.65 -7.90 -6.51
C HIS A 149 -8.69 -6.47 -7.01
N LEU A 150 -9.90 -5.98 -7.26
CA LEU A 150 -10.17 -4.60 -7.61
C LEU A 150 -11.04 -4.00 -6.50
N CYS A 151 -10.53 -3.00 -5.81
CA CYS A 151 -11.10 -2.45 -4.60
C CYS A 151 -11.50 -0.99 -4.81
N THR A 152 -12.62 -0.57 -4.23
CA THR A 152 -12.99 0.83 -4.10
C THR A 152 -12.68 1.34 -2.70
N VAL A 153 -12.68 2.65 -2.50
CA VAL A 153 -12.57 3.28 -1.17
C VAL A 153 -13.56 2.65 -0.19
N LYS A 154 -14.82 2.50 -0.62
CA LYS A 154 -15.89 1.98 0.23
C LYS A 154 -15.73 0.50 0.56
N ASP A 155 -15.28 -0.32 -0.38
CA ASP A 155 -15.01 -1.74 -0.13
C ASP A 155 -13.91 -1.93 0.93
N PHE A 156 -12.91 -1.04 0.93
CA PHE A 156 -11.84 -1.08 1.93
C PHE A 156 -12.31 -0.63 3.32
N GLU A 157 -13.21 0.37 3.41
CA GLU A 157 -13.87 0.74 4.67
C GLU A 157 -14.63 -0.45 5.26
N ASP A 158 -15.43 -1.15 4.43
CA ASP A 158 -16.19 -2.33 4.83
C ASP A 158 -15.25 -3.47 5.29
N LEU A 159 -14.13 -3.67 4.58
CA LEU A 159 -13.11 -4.66 4.95
C LEU A 159 -12.45 -4.31 6.30
N CYS A 160 -12.11 -3.03 6.53
CA CYS A 160 -11.58 -2.56 7.82
C CYS A 160 -12.57 -2.86 8.96
N ALA A 161 -13.86 -2.58 8.75
CA ALA A 161 -14.90 -2.89 9.74
C ALA A 161 -14.97 -4.40 10.04
N LYS A 162 -14.88 -5.24 9.01
CA LYS A 162 -14.92 -6.70 9.12
C LYS A 162 -13.73 -7.27 9.90
N VAL A 163 -12.51 -6.77 9.68
CA VAL A 163 -11.30 -7.25 10.37
C VAL A 163 -11.06 -6.60 11.73
N GLY A 164 -11.97 -5.74 12.20
CA GLY A 164 -11.85 -5.05 13.50
C GLY A 164 -10.80 -3.94 13.49
N ALA A 165 -10.54 -3.33 12.35
CA ALA A 165 -9.69 -2.15 12.22
C ALA A 165 -10.50 -0.86 12.45
N GLN A 166 -9.85 0.13 13.07
CA GLN A 166 -10.32 1.51 13.15
C GLN A 166 -9.53 2.37 12.19
N ILE A 167 -10.19 2.98 11.21
CA ILE A 167 -9.58 3.96 10.32
C ILE A 167 -9.27 5.22 11.12
N LEU A 168 -8.02 5.68 11.05
CA LEU A 168 -7.52 6.89 11.71
C LEU A 168 -7.49 8.07 10.73
N ASP A 169 -7.12 7.82 9.49
CA ASP A 169 -7.07 8.81 8.43
C ASP A 169 -7.33 8.14 7.08
N GLU A 170 -8.02 8.86 6.20
CA GLU A 170 -8.31 8.48 4.83
C GLU A 170 -7.93 9.65 3.92
N ARG A 171 -7.11 9.38 2.93
CA ARG A 171 -6.74 10.33 1.89
C ARG A 171 -6.94 9.69 0.53
N VAL A 172 -7.63 10.40 -0.34
CA VAL A 172 -7.77 9.97 -1.73
C VAL A 172 -7.19 11.05 -2.62
N ILE A 173 -6.37 10.65 -3.57
CA ILE A 173 -5.63 11.58 -4.42
C ILE A 173 -5.90 11.29 -5.90
N THR A 174 -5.75 12.32 -6.73
CA THR A 174 -5.70 12.19 -8.19
C THR A 174 -4.76 13.25 -8.76
N GLY A 175 -3.89 12.85 -9.68
CA GLY A 175 -2.90 13.76 -10.27
C GLY A 175 -2.01 14.48 -9.25
N GLY A 176 -1.78 13.88 -8.07
CA GLY A 176 -0.97 14.45 -6.99
C GLY A 176 -1.71 15.41 -6.05
N HIS A 177 -3.01 15.59 -6.23
CA HIS A 177 -3.83 16.48 -5.39
C HIS A 177 -4.83 15.67 -4.56
N GLN A 178 -5.01 16.06 -3.29
CA GLN A 178 -6.01 15.45 -2.44
C GLN A 178 -7.43 15.80 -2.90
N VAL A 179 -8.30 14.80 -2.91
CA VAL A 179 -9.72 14.91 -3.27
C VAL A 179 -10.56 14.85 -2.01
N ASN A 180 -11.22 15.97 -1.67
CA ASN A 180 -12.07 16.07 -0.46
C ASN A 180 -13.57 15.92 -0.76
N PHE A 181 -13.97 16.11 -2.02
CA PHE A 181 -15.37 15.97 -2.44
C PHE A 181 -15.56 14.70 -3.26
N MET A 182 -16.51 13.86 -2.86
CA MET A 182 -16.79 12.56 -3.48
C MET A 182 -15.52 11.72 -3.75
N PRO A 183 -14.67 11.45 -2.74
CA PRO A 183 -13.35 10.85 -2.92
C PRO A 183 -13.40 9.50 -3.66
N ASN A 184 -14.38 8.65 -3.36
CA ASN A 184 -14.57 7.37 -4.05
C ASN A 184 -14.90 7.52 -5.56
N LEU A 185 -15.38 8.69 -6.00
CA LEU A 185 -15.70 8.94 -7.41
C LEU A 185 -14.58 9.71 -8.13
N LEU A 186 -13.98 10.69 -7.47
CA LEU A 186 -13.09 11.66 -8.11
C LEU A 186 -11.60 11.38 -7.88
N GLY A 187 -11.23 10.45 -7.00
CA GLY A 187 -9.86 10.07 -6.76
C GLY A 187 -9.49 8.70 -7.31
N ASP A 188 -8.28 8.55 -7.82
CA ASP A 188 -7.78 7.35 -8.48
C ASP A 188 -6.82 6.51 -7.63
N LEU A 189 -6.30 7.06 -6.53
CA LEU A 189 -5.45 6.37 -5.56
C LEU A 189 -5.93 6.65 -4.14
N ALA A 190 -6.17 5.59 -3.37
CA ALA A 190 -6.57 5.65 -1.97
C ALA A 190 -5.39 5.35 -1.04
N VAL A 191 -5.31 6.06 0.08
CA VAL A 191 -4.31 5.89 1.14
C VAL A 191 -5.04 5.90 2.48
N PHE A 192 -4.90 4.82 3.22
CA PHE A 192 -5.54 4.63 4.52
C PHE A 192 -4.51 4.44 5.63
N ARG A 193 -4.75 5.08 6.78
CA ARG A 193 -4.07 4.79 8.04
C ARG A 193 -5.08 4.24 9.03
N PHE A 194 -4.77 3.13 9.65
CA PHE A 194 -5.69 2.43 10.55
C PHE A 194 -4.93 1.72 11.67
N LYS A 195 -5.66 1.32 12.70
CA LYS A 195 -5.14 0.53 13.83
C LYS A 195 -6.16 -0.51 14.27
N ARG A 196 -5.76 -1.39 15.17
CA ARG A 196 -6.68 -2.31 15.85
C ARG A 196 -7.66 -1.51 16.74
N LYS A 197 -8.94 -1.92 16.74
CA LYS A 197 -9.95 -1.38 17.67
C LYS A 197 -9.62 -1.71 19.10
#